data_6224f335dedc4e8ecde7649299aca3ac
#
_entry.id   6224f335dedc4e8ecde7649299aca3ac
#
_cell.length_a   1.000
_cell.length_b   1.000
_cell.length_c   1.000
_cell.angle_alpha   90.00
_cell.angle_beta   90.00
_cell.angle_gamma   90.00
#
_symmetry.space_group_name_H-M   'P 1'
#
loop_
_entity.id
_entity.type
_entity.pdbx_description
1 polymer ?
#
loop_
_entity_poly.entity_id
_entity_poly.type
_entity_poly.pdbx_seq_one_letter_code
_entity_poly.pdbx_strand_id
1 'polypeptide(L)'
;GERMEMVEFHVHYEENELYIYQRLEREKRCGKVEKIDDHTSRFYAEVYDASELVPWIRTFICRITEIHFSNKILEVQFKRDIQKMYELYDLEGGEEQ
;
A
#
# COMPACT_ATOMS: atom_id res chain seq x y z
N GLY A 1 26.96 3.66 -7.30
CA GLY A 1 25.97 3.01 -8.06
C GLY A 1 24.68 3.77 -8.12
N GLU A 2 23.80 3.19 -8.86
CA GLU A 2 22.51 3.78 -9.01
C GLU A 2 21.75 3.79 -7.71
N ARG A 3 21.02 4.86 -7.50
CA ARG A 3 20.16 4.91 -6.36
C ARG A 3 18.85 4.23 -6.68
N MET A 4 18.52 3.26 -5.84
CA MET A 4 17.25 2.58 -5.95
C MET A 4 16.35 3.11 -4.86
N GLU A 5 15.07 3.18 -5.15
CA GLU A 5 14.07 3.55 -4.16
C GLU A 5 13.43 2.29 -3.62
N MET A 6 13.19 2.29 -2.33
CA MET A 6 12.58 1.15 -1.65
C MET A 6 11.10 1.43 -1.39
N VAL A 7 10.28 0.43 -1.58
CA VAL A 7 8.86 0.46 -1.24
C VAL A 7 8.53 -0.78 -0.46
N GLU A 8 7.82 -0.59 0.62
CA GLU A 8 7.36 -1.71 1.44
C GLU A 8 5.98 -1.39 1.95
N PHE A 9 5.07 -2.36 1.87
CA PHE A 9 3.78 -2.19 2.53
C PHE A 9 3.25 -3.53 2.99
N HIS A 10 2.40 -3.45 4.02
CA HIS A 10 1.73 -4.62 4.57
C HIS A 10 0.24 -4.48 4.29
N VAL A 11 -0.38 -5.59 3.94
CA VAL A 11 -1.83 -5.63 3.76
C VAL A 11 -2.42 -6.65 4.69
N HIS A 12 -3.58 -6.31 5.22
CA HIS A 12 -4.34 -7.19 6.10
C HIS A 12 -5.61 -7.61 5.37
N TYR A 13 -6.03 -8.87 5.56
CA TYR A 13 -7.22 -9.38 4.91
C TYR A 13 -7.91 -10.38 5.82
N GLU A 14 -9.24 -10.46 5.69
CA GLU A 14 -10.06 -11.31 6.52
C GLU A 14 -10.14 -12.72 5.94
N GLU A 15 -10.79 -13.63 6.68
CA GLU A 15 -10.88 -15.03 6.26
C GLU A 15 -11.46 -15.17 4.86
N ASN A 16 -12.46 -14.36 4.54
CA ASN A 16 -13.11 -14.46 3.24
C ASN A 16 -12.35 -13.68 2.16
N GLU A 17 -11.16 -13.19 2.47
CA GLU A 17 -10.38 -12.38 1.55
C GLU A 17 -8.97 -12.95 1.34
N LEU A 18 -8.78 -14.23 1.60
CA LEU A 18 -7.44 -14.81 1.48
C LEU A 18 -6.90 -14.73 0.06
N TYR A 19 -7.76 -14.52 -0.91
CA TYR A 19 -7.35 -14.31 -2.30
C TYR A 19 -6.44 -13.08 -2.47
N ILE A 20 -6.42 -12.19 -1.50
CA ILE A 20 -5.59 -10.96 -1.60
C ILE A 20 -4.12 -11.31 -1.73
N TYR A 21 -3.65 -12.32 -1.00
CA TYR A 21 -2.27 -12.75 -1.14
C TYR A 21 -1.97 -13.17 -2.57
N GLN A 22 -2.86 -13.98 -3.14
CA GLN A 22 -2.66 -14.47 -4.52
C GLN A 22 -2.71 -13.32 -5.50
N ARG A 23 -3.54 -12.33 -5.23
CA ARG A 23 -3.63 -11.16 -6.08
C ARG A 23 -2.32 -10.39 -6.08
N LEU A 24 -1.72 -10.21 -4.89
CA LEU A 24 -0.41 -9.55 -4.81
C LEU A 24 0.62 -10.29 -5.64
N GLU A 25 0.70 -11.60 -5.49
CA GLU A 25 1.67 -12.40 -6.22
C GLU A 25 1.44 -12.32 -7.73
N ARG A 26 0.19 -12.37 -8.14
CA ARG A 26 -0.12 -12.39 -9.56
C ARG A 26 0.11 -11.04 -10.23
N GLU A 27 -0.19 -9.96 -9.51
CA GLU A 27 -0.17 -8.63 -10.12
C GLU A 27 1.16 -7.91 -10.00
N LYS A 28 2.01 -8.32 -9.07
CA LYS A 28 3.27 -7.62 -8.90
C LYS A 28 4.13 -7.77 -10.15
N ARG A 29 4.81 -6.71 -10.52
CA ARG A 29 5.75 -6.72 -11.65
C ARG A 29 7.18 -6.84 -11.17
N CYS A 30 7.42 -6.64 -9.89
CA CYS A 30 8.75 -6.68 -9.32
C CYS A 30 8.60 -6.94 -7.84
N GLY A 31 9.74 -7.13 -7.17
CA GLY A 31 9.72 -7.27 -5.73
C GLY A 31 9.29 -8.64 -5.27
N LYS A 32 9.01 -8.72 -3.99
CA LYS A 32 8.68 -9.96 -3.33
C LYS A 32 7.46 -9.78 -2.46
N VAL A 33 6.67 -10.86 -2.36
CA VAL A 33 5.54 -10.92 -1.45
C VAL A 33 5.79 -12.08 -0.51
N GLU A 34 5.60 -11.84 0.80
CA GLU A 34 5.72 -12.92 1.75
C GLU A 34 4.59 -12.82 2.76
N LYS A 35 4.15 -13.96 3.23
CA LYS A 35 3.13 -14.02 4.27
C LYS A 35 3.79 -13.78 5.61
N ILE A 36 3.27 -12.78 6.34
CA ILE A 36 3.69 -12.53 7.70
C ILE A 36 2.94 -13.49 8.64
N ASP A 37 1.65 -13.64 8.40
CA ASP A 37 0.82 -14.59 9.12
C ASP A 37 -0.38 -14.92 8.23
N ASP A 38 -1.38 -15.59 8.79
CA ASP A 38 -2.53 -16.06 8.00
C ASP A 38 -3.36 -14.91 7.41
N HIS A 39 -3.22 -13.72 7.96
CA HIS A 39 -4.06 -12.58 7.56
C HIS A 39 -3.26 -11.38 7.13
N THR A 40 -1.96 -11.51 6.98
CA THR A 40 -1.10 -10.36 6.66
C THR A 40 -0.03 -10.77 5.68
N SER A 41 0.13 -9.99 4.63
CA SER A 41 1.22 -10.16 3.68
C SER A 41 2.00 -8.89 3.54
N ARG A 42 3.27 -9.04 3.18
CA ARG A 42 4.19 -7.93 3.01
C ARG A 42 4.72 -7.93 1.58
N PHE A 43 4.69 -6.76 0.97
CA PHE A 43 5.33 -6.53 -0.33
C PHE A 43 6.56 -5.67 -0.10
N TYR A 44 7.65 -6.00 -0.78
CA TYR A 44 8.88 -5.24 -0.73
C TYR A 44 9.52 -5.20 -2.10
N ALA A 45 9.95 -4.03 -2.52
CA ALA A 45 10.63 -3.88 -3.80
C ALA A 45 11.65 -2.76 -3.75
N GLU A 46 12.68 -2.89 -4.59
CA GLU A 46 13.64 -1.83 -4.86
C GLU A 46 13.54 -1.50 -6.34
N VAL A 47 13.25 -0.27 -6.64
CA VAL A 47 12.96 0.16 -8.01
C VAL A 47 13.60 1.52 -8.26
N TYR A 48 13.73 1.88 -9.53
CA TYR A 48 14.28 3.18 -9.87
C TYR A 48 13.31 4.31 -9.56
N ASP A 49 12.02 4.09 -9.78
CA ASP A 49 11.01 5.13 -9.61
C ASP A 49 9.79 4.53 -8.94
N ALA A 50 9.71 4.70 -7.63
CA ALA A 50 8.64 4.09 -6.85
C ALA A 50 7.28 4.71 -7.17
N SER A 51 7.26 5.91 -7.75
CA SER A 51 5.97 6.52 -8.08
C SER A 51 5.20 5.69 -9.08
N GLU A 52 5.88 4.88 -9.89
CA GLU A 52 5.21 4.05 -10.87
C GLU A 52 4.40 2.93 -10.23
N LEU A 53 4.70 2.60 -8.98
CA LEU A 53 3.96 1.56 -8.27
C LEU A 53 2.73 2.10 -7.56
N VAL A 54 2.64 3.40 -7.40
CA VAL A 54 1.58 4.00 -6.59
C VAL A 54 0.17 3.65 -7.09
N PRO A 55 -0.11 3.70 -8.40
CA PRO A 55 -1.47 3.34 -8.83
C PRO A 55 -1.86 1.92 -8.43
N TRP A 56 -0.93 0.98 -8.54
CA TRP A 56 -1.21 -0.40 -8.14
C TRP A 56 -1.39 -0.49 -6.61
N ILE A 57 -0.50 0.19 -5.86
CA ILE A 57 -0.60 0.17 -4.40
C ILE A 57 -1.95 0.71 -3.95
N ARG A 58 -2.46 1.73 -4.62
CA ARG A 58 -3.75 2.32 -4.28
C ARG A 58 -4.90 1.34 -4.39
N THR A 59 -4.76 0.30 -5.18
CA THR A 59 -5.83 -0.68 -5.29
C THR A 59 -6.00 -1.50 -4.01
N PHE A 60 -5.04 -1.40 -3.08
CA PHE A 60 -5.13 -2.09 -1.80
C PHE A 60 -5.37 -1.14 -0.64
N ILE A 61 -5.78 0.10 -0.93
CA ILE A 61 -5.75 1.17 0.07
C ILE A 61 -6.51 0.85 1.35
N CYS A 62 -7.62 0.14 1.24
CA CYS A 62 -8.44 -0.16 2.40
C CYS A 62 -7.85 -1.25 3.27
N ARG A 63 -6.78 -1.89 2.82
CA ARG A 63 -6.18 -3.03 3.52
C ARG A 63 -4.75 -2.76 3.97
N ILE A 64 -4.20 -1.61 3.60
CA ILE A 64 -2.82 -1.29 3.93
C ILE A 64 -2.75 -0.86 5.38
N THR A 65 -1.96 -1.59 6.17
CA THR A 65 -1.77 -1.28 7.58
C THR A 65 -0.45 -0.56 7.83
N GLU A 66 0.51 -0.71 6.93
CA GLU A 66 1.79 -0.01 7.00
C GLU A 66 2.27 0.25 5.59
N ILE A 67 2.87 1.40 5.37
CA ILE A 67 3.49 1.69 4.10
C ILE A 67 4.69 2.60 4.32
N HIS A 68 5.80 2.28 3.65
CA HIS A 68 7.05 3.01 3.75
C HIS A 68 7.68 3.18 2.39
N PHE A 69 8.09 4.38 2.08
CA PHE A 69 8.87 4.69 0.90
C PHE A 69 10.19 5.30 1.36
N SER A 70 11.30 4.88 0.75
CA SER A 70 12.57 5.57 1.02
C SER A 70 12.52 6.99 0.48
N ASN A 71 11.75 7.23 -0.57
CA ASN A 71 11.51 8.58 -1.07
C ASN A 71 10.46 9.23 -0.17
N LYS A 72 10.92 10.09 0.75
CA LYS A 72 10.03 10.66 1.75
C LYS A 72 9.02 11.63 1.19
N ILE A 73 9.36 12.28 0.10
CA ILE A 73 8.39 13.18 -0.56
C ILE A 73 7.22 12.34 -1.06
N LEU A 74 7.52 11.21 -1.67
CA LEU A 74 6.48 10.33 -2.18
C LEU A 74 5.64 9.75 -1.05
N GLU A 75 6.29 9.39 0.06
CA GLU A 75 5.56 8.87 1.21
C GLU A 75 4.58 9.90 1.76
N VAL A 76 5.04 11.14 1.90
CA VAL A 76 4.20 12.21 2.40
C VAL A 76 3.03 12.45 1.45
N GLN A 77 3.30 12.46 0.14
CA GLN A 77 2.26 12.67 -0.84
C GLN A 77 1.21 11.57 -0.79
N PHE A 78 1.65 10.32 -0.68
CA PHE A 78 0.72 9.19 -0.61
C PHE A 78 -0.21 9.34 0.59
N LYS A 79 0.36 9.65 1.75
CA LYS A 79 -0.43 9.78 2.97
C LYS A 79 -1.32 10.99 2.94
N ARG A 80 -0.86 12.07 2.33
CA ARG A 80 -1.66 13.28 2.21
C ARG A 80 -2.86 13.06 1.31
N ASP A 81 -2.70 12.26 0.25
CA ASP A 81 -3.82 11.96 -0.63
C ASP A 81 -4.91 11.19 0.11
N ILE A 82 -4.52 10.30 1.01
CA ILE A 82 -5.49 9.57 1.82
C ILE A 82 -6.23 10.54 2.74
N GLN A 83 -5.49 11.44 3.38
CA GLN A 83 -6.09 12.42 4.26
C GLN A 83 -7.07 13.30 3.50
N LYS A 84 -6.68 13.72 2.30
CA LYS A 84 -7.53 14.56 1.47
C LYS A 84 -8.81 13.86 1.08
N MET A 85 -8.71 12.59 0.75
CA MET A 85 -9.89 11.79 0.41
C MET A 85 -10.83 11.71 1.61
N TYR A 86 -10.27 11.49 2.78
CA TYR A 86 -11.03 11.42 4.02
C TYR A 86 -11.83 12.72 4.23
N GLU A 87 -11.18 13.86 4.00
CA GLU A 87 -11.83 15.15 4.15
C GLU A 87 -12.88 15.41 3.09
N LEU A 88 -12.57 15.02 1.84
CA LEU A 88 -13.47 15.25 0.73
C LEU A 88 -14.80 14.53 0.90
N TYR A 89 -14.75 13.35 1.47
CA TYR A 89 -15.96 12.55 1.64
C TYR A 89 -16.62 12.78 2.99
N ASP A 90 -16.09 13.73 3.79
CA ASP A 90 -16.70 14.14 5.05
C ASP A 90 -16.96 12.95 5.97
N LEU A 91 -15.98 12.06 6.04
CA LEU A 91 -16.15 10.85 6.82
C LEU A 91 -16.26 11.12 8.31
N GLU A 92 -15.58 12.19 8.77
CA GLU A 92 -15.68 12.59 10.16
C GLU A 92 -17.05 13.11 10.53
N GLY A 93 -17.63 13.90 9.62
CA GLY A 93 -18.93 14.51 9.90
C GLY A 93 -20.02 13.48 10.01
N GLY A 94 -19.88 12.39 9.27
CA GLY A 94 -20.91 11.37 9.28
C GLY A 94 -21.13 10.74 10.62
N GLU A 95 -20.18 10.87 11.51
CA GLU A 95 -20.26 10.24 12.81
C GLU A 95 -21.04 11.04 13.82
N GLU A 96 -21.38 12.22 13.47
CA GLU A 96 -22.03 13.10 14.44
C GLU A 96 -23.51 12.94 14.51
N GLN A 97 -24.01 11.98 13.81
CA GLN A 97 -25.45 11.73 13.78
C GLN A 97 -25.98 11.02 15.00
#